data_431ef47365e9d850898877072f4e3ed1
#
_entry.id   431ef47365e9d850898877072f4e3ed1
#
_cell.length_a   1.000
_cell.length_b   1.000
_cell.length_c   1.000
_cell.angle_alpha   90.00
_cell.angle_beta   90.00
_cell.angle_gamma   90.00
#
_symmetry.space_group_name_H-M   'P 1'
#
loop_
_entity.id
_entity.type
_entity.pdbx_description
1 polymer ?
#
loop_
_entity_poly.entity_id
_entity_poly.type
_entity_poly.pdbx_seq_one_letter_code
_entity_poly.pdbx_strand_id
1 'polypeptide(L)'
;MTKSPNSIGSKQVANDALQSIFGRSKVVIGVVHLAPLPGAPRYDGEAVEAIYQRGLDDAKAYLDGGCDGVIVENHGDVPFAKPDDIGPETSAYMSVVSDRIRRELCRPIGVNVLANASIPALSIASASGASVIRVNQWANAYVA
;
A
#
# COMPACT_ATOMS: atom_id res chain seq x y z
N MET A 1 19.18 32.57 22.82
CA MET A 1 18.62 31.19 22.67
C MET A 1 17.31 31.29 21.91
N THR A 2 17.34 31.13 20.61
CA THR A 2 16.17 31.21 19.72
C THR A 2 15.62 29.80 19.53
N LYS A 3 14.40 29.58 20.02
CA LYS A 3 13.66 28.32 19.78
C LYS A 3 13.32 28.19 18.29
N SER A 4 13.71 27.07 17.69
CA SER A 4 13.35 26.73 16.32
C SER A 4 11.84 26.55 16.19
N PRO A 5 11.15 27.17 15.20
CA PRO A 5 9.67 27.14 15.09
C PRO A 5 9.08 25.87 14.47
N ASN A 6 9.90 24.90 14.04
CA ASN A 6 9.43 23.86 13.10
C ASN A 6 8.99 22.51 13.67
N SER A 7 9.00 22.29 14.99
CA SER A 7 8.66 20.96 15.55
C SER A 7 7.18 20.78 15.91
N ILE A 8 6.41 21.84 16.00
CA ILE A 8 5.00 21.78 16.45
C ILE A 8 4.06 21.52 15.25
N GLY A 9 4.34 22.11 14.09
CA GLY A 9 3.45 22.01 12.93
C GLY A 9 3.38 20.59 12.31
N SER A 10 4.50 19.87 12.25
CA SER A 10 4.54 18.55 11.61
C SER A 10 3.79 17.46 12.39
N LYS A 11 3.83 17.49 13.73
CA LYS A 11 3.07 16.53 14.57
C LYS A 11 1.57 16.79 14.52
N GLN A 12 1.15 18.06 14.45
CA GLN A 12 -0.25 18.43 14.34
C GLN A 12 -0.85 17.99 13.01
N VAL A 13 -0.16 18.26 11.89
CA VAL A 13 -0.60 17.85 10.54
C VAL A 13 -0.71 16.31 10.43
N ALA A 14 0.24 15.56 10.98
CA ALA A 14 0.19 14.11 10.96
C ALA A 14 -0.99 13.57 11.80
N ASN A 15 -1.25 14.13 12.97
CA ASN A 15 -2.39 13.74 13.79
C ASN A 15 -3.72 14.07 13.11
N ASP A 16 -3.81 15.20 12.41
CA ASP A 16 -5.00 15.61 11.68
C ASP A 16 -5.28 14.67 10.50
N ALA A 17 -4.24 14.22 9.79
CA ALA A 17 -4.37 13.25 8.69
C ALA A 17 -4.84 11.88 9.17
N LEU A 18 -4.26 11.33 10.25
CA LEU A 18 -4.69 10.06 10.82
C LEU A 18 -6.13 10.15 11.36
N GLN A 19 -6.46 11.24 12.04
CA GLN A 19 -7.81 11.49 12.52
C GLN A 19 -8.82 11.57 11.38
N SER A 20 -8.46 12.23 10.28
CA SER A 20 -9.33 12.37 9.10
C SER A 20 -9.56 11.04 8.38
N ILE A 21 -8.51 10.21 8.23
CA ILE A 21 -8.57 8.97 7.46
C ILE A 21 -9.16 7.83 8.31
N PHE A 22 -8.72 7.70 9.57
CA PHE A 22 -9.01 6.53 10.41
C PHE A 22 -9.91 6.83 11.60
N GLY A 23 -10.25 8.10 11.84
CA GLY A 23 -11.05 8.51 12.99
C GLY A 23 -10.32 8.45 14.33
N ARG A 24 -9.00 8.27 14.34
CA ARG A 24 -8.16 8.16 15.55
C ARG A 24 -6.72 8.60 15.28
N SER A 25 -6.01 8.98 16.33
CA SER A 25 -4.63 9.49 16.24
C SER A 25 -3.54 8.42 16.31
N LYS A 26 -3.89 7.20 16.72
CA LYS A 26 -2.99 6.03 16.74
C LYS A 26 -3.68 4.90 16.02
N VAL A 27 -3.03 4.34 15.00
CA VAL A 27 -3.60 3.33 14.12
C VAL A 27 -2.69 2.11 14.02
N VAL A 28 -3.31 0.95 13.91
CA VAL A 28 -2.63 -0.31 13.58
C VAL A 28 -3.03 -0.67 12.15
N ILE A 29 -2.04 -0.83 11.29
CA ILE A 29 -2.24 -1.11 9.87
C ILE A 29 -1.66 -2.48 9.56
N GLY A 30 -2.50 -3.39 9.05
CA GLY A 30 -2.07 -4.68 8.52
C GLY A 30 -1.40 -4.52 7.15
N VAL A 31 -0.54 -5.46 6.78
CA VAL A 31 0.11 -5.44 5.46
C VAL A 31 -0.25 -6.71 4.71
N VAL A 32 -1.03 -6.55 3.65
CA VAL A 32 -1.46 -7.63 2.76
C VAL A 32 -0.39 -7.86 1.70
N HIS A 33 0.24 -9.01 1.73
CA HIS A 33 1.24 -9.42 0.76
C HIS A 33 0.59 -10.23 -0.36
N LEU A 34 0.47 -9.63 -1.54
CA LEU A 34 -0.05 -10.35 -2.70
C LEU A 34 0.93 -11.44 -3.14
N ALA A 35 0.40 -12.54 -3.65
CA ALA A 35 1.19 -13.51 -4.39
C ALA A 35 1.73 -12.90 -5.69
N PRO A 36 2.71 -13.55 -6.36
CA PRO A 36 3.27 -13.03 -7.59
C PRO A 36 2.19 -12.66 -8.61
N LEU A 37 2.24 -11.43 -9.11
CA LEU A 37 1.31 -10.94 -10.11
C LEU A 37 1.75 -11.34 -11.51
N PRO A 38 0.83 -11.43 -12.50
CA PRO A 38 1.21 -11.64 -13.89
C PRO A 38 2.24 -10.61 -14.36
N GLY A 39 3.35 -11.08 -14.94
CA GLY A 39 4.51 -10.26 -15.30
C GLY A 39 5.66 -10.34 -14.28
N ALA A 40 5.40 -10.73 -13.05
CA ALA A 40 6.45 -10.92 -12.05
C ALA A 40 7.31 -12.18 -12.34
N PRO A 41 8.60 -12.16 -11.98
CA PRO A 41 9.50 -13.29 -12.28
C PRO A 41 9.07 -14.64 -11.67
N ARG A 42 8.37 -14.61 -10.55
CA ARG A 42 7.87 -15.82 -9.87
C ARG A 42 6.41 -16.16 -10.16
N TYR A 43 5.79 -15.44 -11.07
CA TYR A 43 4.42 -15.79 -11.46
C TYR A 43 4.39 -17.13 -12.19
N ASP A 44 3.60 -18.06 -11.71
CA ASP A 44 3.52 -19.45 -12.18
C ASP A 44 2.27 -19.76 -13.01
N GLY A 45 1.48 -18.73 -13.33
CA GLY A 45 0.22 -18.87 -14.07
C GLY A 45 -1.01 -19.07 -13.19
N GLU A 46 -0.91 -18.84 -11.88
CA GLU A 46 -2.08 -18.87 -10.99
C GLU A 46 -3.19 -17.95 -11.50
N ALA A 47 -4.43 -18.38 -11.37
CA ALA A 47 -5.58 -17.56 -11.76
C ALA A 47 -5.59 -16.26 -10.95
N VAL A 48 -5.63 -15.12 -11.65
CA VAL A 48 -5.62 -13.78 -11.05
C VAL A 48 -6.72 -13.61 -10.00
N GLU A 49 -7.88 -14.20 -10.23
CA GLU A 49 -8.99 -14.18 -9.27
C GLU A 49 -8.64 -14.86 -7.95
N ALA A 50 -7.84 -15.93 -7.97
CA ALA A 50 -7.39 -16.59 -6.75
C ALA A 50 -6.39 -15.72 -5.96
N ILE A 51 -5.52 -14.98 -6.66
CA ILE A 51 -4.62 -14.00 -6.05
C ILE A 51 -5.43 -12.89 -5.36
N TYR A 52 -6.44 -12.35 -6.04
CA TYR A 52 -7.31 -11.32 -5.50
C TYR A 52 -8.11 -11.79 -4.29
N GLN A 53 -8.67 -12.99 -4.37
CA GLN A 53 -9.45 -13.56 -3.27
C GLN A 53 -8.59 -13.74 -2.03
N ARG A 54 -7.37 -14.27 -2.18
CA ARG A 54 -6.42 -14.44 -1.08
C ARG A 54 -6.04 -13.09 -0.44
N GLY A 55 -5.77 -12.07 -1.25
CA GLY A 55 -5.51 -10.72 -0.74
C GLY A 55 -6.70 -10.14 0.02
N LEU A 56 -7.92 -10.39 -0.42
CA LEU A 56 -9.14 -9.98 0.28
C LEU A 56 -9.31 -10.74 1.61
N ASP A 57 -9.08 -12.05 1.62
CA ASP A 57 -9.18 -12.87 2.83
C ASP A 57 -8.15 -12.46 3.89
N ASP A 58 -6.91 -12.16 3.47
CA ASP A 58 -5.86 -11.64 4.34
C ASP A 58 -6.25 -10.26 4.90
N ALA A 59 -6.74 -9.36 4.06
CA ALA A 59 -7.20 -8.04 4.49
C ALA A 59 -8.33 -8.15 5.53
N LYS A 60 -9.28 -9.05 5.28
CA LYS A 60 -10.37 -9.33 6.22
C LYS A 60 -9.86 -9.85 7.55
N ALA A 61 -8.91 -10.79 7.54
CA ALA A 61 -8.32 -11.34 8.75
C ALA A 61 -7.61 -10.26 9.60
N TYR A 62 -6.90 -9.32 8.97
CA TYR A 62 -6.29 -8.18 9.67
C TYR A 62 -7.34 -7.29 10.34
N LEU A 63 -8.42 -6.96 9.64
CA LEU A 63 -9.47 -6.10 10.18
C LEU A 63 -10.27 -6.80 11.29
N ASP A 64 -10.57 -8.08 11.12
CA ASP A 64 -11.22 -8.91 12.15
C ASP A 64 -10.31 -9.03 13.40
N GLY A 65 -8.98 -9.03 13.21
CA GLY A 65 -7.97 -8.98 14.26
C GLY A 65 -7.80 -7.61 14.94
N GLY A 66 -8.53 -6.58 14.49
CA GLY A 66 -8.55 -5.26 15.11
C GLY A 66 -7.63 -4.21 14.47
N CYS A 67 -7.10 -4.46 13.27
CA CYS A 67 -6.43 -3.42 12.51
C CYS A 67 -7.42 -2.34 12.05
N ASP A 68 -6.95 -1.11 11.97
CA ASP A 68 -7.75 0.05 11.57
C ASP A 68 -7.85 0.20 10.05
N GLY A 69 -6.90 -0.38 9.32
CA GLY A 69 -6.82 -0.42 7.88
C GLY A 69 -5.74 -1.39 7.42
N VAL A 70 -5.54 -1.50 6.11
CA VAL A 70 -4.51 -2.35 5.52
C VAL A 70 -3.72 -1.61 4.43
N ILE A 71 -2.47 -2.02 4.21
CA ILE A 71 -1.67 -1.65 3.05
C ILE A 71 -1.53 -2.89 2.16
N VAL A 72 -1.82 -2.76 0.88
CA VAL A 72 -1.67 -3.80 -0.13
C VAL A 72 -0.30 -3.65 -0.79
N GLU A 73 0.50 -4.73 -0.80
CA GLU A 73 1.85 -4.75 -1.36
C GLU A 73 2.01 -5.89 -2.37
N ASN A 74 2.75 -5.63 -3.45
CA ASN A 74 3.16 -6.65 -4.43
C ASN A 74 4.36 -7.48 -3.93
N HIS A 75 4.30 -7.97 -2.70
CA HIS A 75 5.43 -8.64 -2.03
C HIS A 75 5.87 -9.93 -2.73
N GLY A 76 4.99 -10.60 -3.45
CA GLY A 76 5.30 -11.80 -4.21
C GLY A 76 6.12 -11.56 -5.48
N ASP A 77 6.23 -10.33 -5.97
CA ASP A 77 6.89 -9.99 -7.24
C ASP A 77 8.43 -10.03 -7.16
N VAL A 78 8.97 -10.93 -6.34
CA VAL A 78 10.42 -11.07 -6.13
C VAL A 78 11.09 -11.84 -7.28
N PRO A 79 12.35 -11.44 -7.66
CA PRO A 79 13.08 -10.25 -7.23
C PRO A 79 12.41 -8.96 -7.72
N PHE A 80 12.38 -7.94 -6.87
CA PHE A 80 11.69 -6.71 -7.20
C PHE A 80 12.41 -5.96 -8.34
N ALA A 81 11.62 -5.45 -9.28
CA ALA A 81 12.10 -4.53 -10.30
C ALA A 81 12.49 -3.18 -9.67
N LYS A 82 13.40 -2.46 -10.33
CA LYS A 82 13.65 -1.05 -9.98
C LYS A 82 12.40 -0.22 -10.28
N PRO A 83 12.21 0.93 -9.61
CA PRO A 83 11.03 1.77 -9.81
C PRO A 83 10.72 2.10 -11.27
N ASP A 84 11.75 2.36 -12.07
CA ASP A 84 11.63 2.73 -13.48
C ASP A 84 11.39 1.53 -14.42
N ASP A 85 11.61 0.32 -13.94
CA ASP A 85 11.45 -0.94 -14.69
C ASP A 85 10.11 -1.64 -14.40
N ILE A 86 9.29 -1.08 -13.50
CA ILE A 86 7.97 -1.63 -13.18
C ILE A 86 7.02 -1.39 -14.34
N GLY A 87 6.51 -2.48 -14.90
CA GLY A 87 5.57 -2.44 -16.00
C GLY A 87 4.15 -1.97 -15.59
N PRO A 88 3.34 -1.56 -16.58
CA PRO A 88 1.96 -1.12 -16.33
C PRO A 88 1.06 -2.21 -15.77
N GLU A 89 1.40 -3.50 -16.00
CA GLU A 89 0.66 -4.65 -15.49
C GLU A 89 0.57 -4.66 -13.96
N THR A 90 1.67 -4.38 -13.26
CA THR A 90 1.67 -4.28 -11.78
C THR A 90 0.65 -3.24 -11.30
N SER A 91 0.64 -2.06 -11.92
CA SER A 91 -0.33 -1.01 -11.57
C SER A 91 -1.76 -1.43 -11.88
N ALA A 92 -1.99 -2.12 -13.00
CA ALA A 92 -3.31 -2.58 -13.40
C ALA A 92 -3.87 -3.61 -12.40
N TYR A 93 -3.12 -4.68 -12.10
CA TYR A 93 -3.56 -5.73 -11.19
C TYR A 93 -3.74 -5.21 -9.75
N MET A 94 -2.79 -4.42 -9.26
CA MET A 94 -2.89 -3.84 -7.92
C MET A 94 -4.05 -2.85 -7.78
N SER A 95 -4.40 -2.11 -8.83
CA SER A 95 -5.57 -1.22 -8.80
C SER A 95 -6.86 -2.01 -8.60
N VAL A 96 -7.02 -3.12 -9.34
CA VAL A 96 -8.22 -3.95 -9.24
C VAL A 96 -8.37 -4.57 -7.85
N VAL A 97 -7.33 -5.23 -7.34
CA VAL A 97 -7.42 -5.87 -6.02
C VAL A 97 -7.59 -4.85 -4.90
N SER A 98 -6.92 -3.70 -4.98
CA SER A 98 -7.05 -2.64 -3.98
C SER A 98 -8.45 -2.03 -3.97
N ASP A 99 -9.04 -1.74 -5.13
CA ASP A 99 -10.43 -1.26 -5.21
C ASP A 99 -11.42 -2.29 -4.66
N ARG A 100 -11.23 -3.58 -4.98
CA ARG A 100 -12.05 -4.67 -4.45
C ARG A 100 -11.98 -4.72 -2.92
N ILE A 101 -10.79 -4.76 -2.34
CA ILE A 101 -10.60 -4.77 -0.88
C ILE A 101 -11.29 -3.56 -0.24
N ARG A 102 -11.08 -2.36 -0.79
CA ARG A 102 -11.69 -1.14 -0.27
C ARG A 102 -13.21 -1.19 -0.28
N ARG A 103 -13.80 -1.64 -1.38
CA ARG A 103 -15.27 -1.68 -1.54
C ARG A 103 -15.91 -2.73 -0.65
N GLU A 104 -15.32 -3.91 -0.56
CA GLU A 104 -15.90 -5.01 0.20
C GLU A 104 -15.78 -4.80 1.71
N LEU A 105 -14.64 -4.23 2.16
CA LEU A 105 -14.38 -4.07 3.59
C LEU A 105 -14.76 -2.69 4.14
N CYS A 106 -15.02 -1.70 3.26
CA CYS A 106 -15.41 -0.33 3.66
C CYS A 106 -14.47 0.27 4.72
N ARG A 107 -13.17 0.06 4.57
CA ARG A 107 -12.12 0.55 5.46
C ARG A 107 -11.06 1.32 4.69
N PRO A 108 -10.33 2.24 5.37
CA PRO A 108 -9.18 2.89 4.74
C PRO A 108 -8.14 1.87 4.32
N ILE A 109 -7.67 2.01 3.09
CA ILE A 109 -6.56 1.21 2.57
C ILE A 109 -5.42 2.09 2.11
N GLY A 110 -4.23 1.50 2.11
CA GLY A 110 -3.05 2.05 1.51
C GLY A 110 -2.47 1.10 0.46
N VAL A 111 -1.51 1.59 -0.30
CA VAL A 111 -0.76 0.80 -1.28
C VAL A 111 0.74 1.05 -1.15
N ASN A 112 1.52 0.01 -1.43
CA ASN A 112 2.97 0.08 -1.57
C ASN A 112 3.39 -0.73 -2.79
N VAL A 113 4.23 -0.17 -3.64
CA VAL A 113 4.79 -0.88 -4.80
C VAL A 113 6.28 -1.08 -4.58
N LEU A 114 6.64 -2.32 -4.41
CA LEU A 114 8.02 -2.76 -4.19
C LEU A 114 8.79 -2.89 -5.52
N ALA A 115 10.05 -2.44 -5.58
CA ALA A 115 10.62 -1.74 -4.44
C ALA A 115 10.66 -0.23 -4.69
N ASN A 116 10.09 0.55 -3.77
CA ASN A 116 10.21 2.01 -3.74
C ASN A 116 9.55 2.77 -4.92
N ALA A 117 8.59 2.18 -5.60
CA ALA A 117 7.96 2.73 -6.80
C ALA A 117 6.79 3.67 -6.44
N SER A 118 7.11 4.92 -6.10
CA SER A 118 6.12 5.91 -5.65
C SER A 118 5.12 6.32 -6.73
N ILE A 119 5.55 6.43 -8.00
CA ILE A 119 4.67 6.82 -9.10
C ILE A 119 3.62 5.76 -9.40
N PRO A 120 3.96 4.46 -9.58
CA PRO A 120 2.96 3.39 -9.62
C PRO A 120 2.03 3.37 -8.41
N ALA A 121 2.58 3.53 -7.19
CA ALA A 121 1.76 3.55 -5.97
C ALA A 121 0.71 4.70 -5.98
N LEU A 122 1.09 5.90 -6.42
CA LEU A 122 0.16 7.03 -6.59
C LEU A 122 -0.91 6.74 -7.64
N SER A 123 -0.52 6.11 -8.76
CA SER A 123 -1.47 5.74 -9.84
C SER A 123 -2.50 4.74 -9.32
N ILE A 124 -2.06 3.72 -8.59
CA ILE A 124 -2.94 2.72 -7.98
C ILE A 124 -3.85 3.38 -6.94
N ALA A 125 -3.31 4.23 -6.07
CA ALA A 125 -4.10 4.92 -5.06
C ALA A 125 -5.19 5.79 -5.69
N SER A 126 -4.85 6.52 -6.75
CA SER A 126 -5.82 7.32 -7.51
C SER A 126 -6.93 6.47 -8.13
N ALA A 127 -6.58 5.33 -8.72
CA ALA A 127 -7.53 4.45 -9.39
C ALA A 127 -8.43 3.67 -8.42
N SER A 128 -7.87 3.22 -7.29
CA SER A 128 -8.56 2.38 -6.31
C SER A 128 -9.27 3.17 -5.19
N GLY A 129 -8.96 4.46 -5.04
CA GLY A 129 -9.43 5.27 -3.93
C GLY A 129 -8.70 4.97 -2.61
N ALA A 130 -7.49 4.43 -2.67
CA ALA A 130 -6.66 4.27 -1.48
C ALA A 130 -6.30 5.63 -0.88
N SER A 131 -6.30 5.72 0.44
CA SER A 131 -6.12 6.97 1.18
C SER A 131 -4.66 7.24 1.57
N VAL A 132 -3.80 6.22 1.45
CA VAL A 132 -2.40 6.26 1.89
C VAL A 132 -1.51 5.54 0.87
N ILE A 133 -0.31 6.04 0.70
CA ILE A 133 0.77 5.28 0.06
C ILE A 133 1.91 5.09 1.06
N ARG A 134 2.60 3.96 0.95
CA ARG A 134 3.88 3.74 1.59
C ARG A 134 4.99 3.84 0.54
N VAL A 135 6.07 4.50 0.89
CA VAL A 135 7.31 4.54 0.12
C VAL A 135 8.41 4.03 1.04
N ASN A 136 9.13 2.99 0.62
CA ASN A 136 10.08 2.30 1.47
C ASN A 136 11.26 3.18 1.90
N GLN A 137 11.75 4.02 0.98
CA GLN A 137 12.79 4.99 1.24
C GLN A 137 12.38 6.35 0.69
N TRP A 138 12.28 7.32 1.57
CA TRP A 138 11.96 8.70 1.21
C TRP A 138 13.20 9.55 0.93
N ALA A 139 14.29 9.24 1.62
CA ALA A 139 15.55 9.94 1.50
C ALA A 139 16.72 8.93 1.55
N ASN A 140 17.89 9.34 1.08
CA ASN A 140 19.10 8.56 0.92
C ASN A 140 19.17 7.70 -0.33
N ALA A 141 20.38 7.20 -0.62
CA ALA A 141 20.61 6.34 -1.78
C ALA A 141 19.96 4.98 -1.57
N TYR A 142 19.19 4.57 -2.56
CA TYR A 142 18.68 3.20 -2.68
C TYR A 142 19.65 2.39 -3.53
N VAL A 143 20.16 1.32 -2.97
CA VAL A 143 20.96 0.32 -3.70
C VAL A 143 20.13 -0.96 -3.73
N ALA A 144 19.67 -1.31 -4.91
CA ALA A 144 18.96 -2.57 -5.16
C ALA A 144 19.97 -3.66 -5.48
#